data_9f880e5478f8cc522d9accd314f831c4
#
_entry.id   9f880e5478f8cc522d9accd314f831c4
#
_cell.length_a   1.000
_cell.length_b   1.000
_cell.length_c   1.000
_cell.angle_alpha   90.00
_cell.angle_beta   90.00
_cell.angle_gamma   90.00
#
_symmetry.space_group_name_H-M   'P 1'
#
loop_
_entity.id
_entity.type
_entity.pdbx_description
1 polymer ?
#
loop_
_entity_poly.entity_id
_entity_poly.type
_entity_poly.pdbx_seq_one_letter_code
_entity_poly.pdbx_strand_id
1 'polypeptide(L)'
;MLRVARFAAKLQFDLEPTTEEAIADCAPLLREIPPARLFDEFLKLFMAGFGKPTFLLLLQHDLLSCLCPAATEAINAQTSNRHLVSMAMGNTDQRVKDGRPVTPAFLLAALLWPAVTTRSGQLLQEGMPPAQAINSAGQQLTAETCQHMAIPKRFSIPMREIWELQPKLERQQKRRVPDILSGRRFRAAYDLLLLRDQAGPDLEQAVQFWTEQQRLNPELVGSAPRTDDERPASKRRRPRRRKPAP
;
A
#
# COMPACT_ATOMS: atom_id res chain seq x y z
N MET A 1 1.85 -16.51 -15.34
CA MET A 1 0.62 -15.85 -14.92
C MET A 1 0.83 -14.37 -14.55
N LEU A 2 1.46 -14.00 -13.42
CA LEU A 2 1.64 -12.59 -13.04
C LEU A 2 2.33 -11.72 -14.12
N ARG A 3 3.30 -12.27 -14.83
CA ARG A 3 3.96 -11.59 -15.96
C ARG A 3 3.03 -11.38 -17.14
N VAL A 4 2.16 -12.34 -17.42
CA VAL A 4 1.16 -12.24 -18.51
C VAL A 4 0.23 -11.06 -18.20
N ALA A 5 -0.38 -11.00 -17.00
CA ALA A 5 -1.23 -9.89 -16.59
C ALA A 5 -0.49 -8.53 -16.68
N ARG A 6 0.78 -8.48 -16.24
CA ARG A 6 1.59 -7.27 -16.34
C ARG A 6 1.85 -6.82 -17.79
N PHE A 7 2.18 -7.75 -18.68
CA PHE A 7 2.43 -7.40 -20.08
C PHE A 7 1.16 -7.02 -20.82
N ALA A 8 0.04 -7.74 -20.58
CA ALA A 8 -1.25 -7.37 -21.12
C ALA A 8 -1.64 -5.95 -20.69
N ALA A 9 -1.51 -5.62 -19.38
CA ALA A 9 -1.77 -4.29 -18.86
C ALA A 9 -0.85 -3.21 -19.46
N LYS A 10 0.45 -3.50 -19.59
CA LYS A 10 1.45 -2.54 -20.09
C LYS A 10 1.26 -2.24 -21.57
N LEU A 11 0.97 -3.27 -22.37
CA LEU A 11 0.89 -3.20 -23.83
C LEU A 11 -0.54 -2.96 -24.32
N GLN A 12 -1.51 -3.00 -23.39
CA GLN A 12 -2.95 -2.88 -23.69
C GLN A 12 -3.40 -3.97 -24.69
N PHE A 13 -2.90 -5.20 -24.53
CA PHE A 13 -3.26 -6.35 -25.32
C PHE A 13 -4.33 -7.15 -24.62
N ASP A 14 -5.28 -7.66 -25.42
CA ASP A 14 -6.21 -8.68 -24.97
C ASP A 14 -5.49 -10.03 -24.88
N LEU A 15 -5.92 -10.85 -23.94
CA LEU A 15 -5.42 -12.21 -23.80
C LEU A 15 -6.16 -13.11 -24.79
N GLU A 16 -5.42 -13.99 -25.45
CA GLU A 16 -6.05 -15.05 -26.23
C GLU A 16 -6.83 -16.00 -25.31
N PRO A 17 -8.05 -16.46 -25.71
CA PRO A 17 -8.91 -17.27 -24.85
C PRO A 17 -8.22 -18.49 -24.23
N THR A 18 -7.41 -19.22 -25.00
CA THR A 18 -6.67 -20.40 -24.50
C THR A 18 -5.61 -20.03 -23.45
N THR A 19 -4.98 -18.86 -23.57
CA THR A 19 -4.06 -18.32 -22.57
C THR A 19 -4.81 -17.86 -21.32
N GLU A 20 -5.99 -17.27 -21.50
CA GLU A 20 -6.85 -16.81 -20.39
C GLU A 20 -7.34 -17.99 -19.55
N GLU A 21 -7.82 -19.07 -20.19
CA GLU A 21 -8.20 -20.31 -19.52
C GLU A 21 -7.05 -20.92 -18.73
N ALA A 22 -5.85 -20.99 -19.33
CA ALA A 22 -4.66 -21.50 -18.67
C ALA A 22 -4.22 -20.68 -17.43
N ILE A 23 -4.58 -19.39 -17.36
CA ILE A 23 -4.33 -18.58 -16.16
C ILE A 23 -5.13 -19.11 -14.97
N ALA A 24 -6.42 -19.40 -15.15
CA ALA A 24 -7.30 -19.91 -14.10
C ALA A 24 -6.77 -21.26 -13.57
N ASP A 25 -6.42 -22.18 -14.46
CA ASP A 25 -5.91 -23.51 -14.10
C ASP A 25 -4.59 -23.46 -13.33
N CYS A 26 -3.74 -22.51 -13.71
CA CYS A 26 -2.41 -22.36 -13.11
C CYS A 26 -2.38 -21.44 -11.89
N ALA A 27 -3.42 -20.63 -11.61
CA ALA A 27 -3.42 -19.68 -10.49
C ALA A 27 -3.06 -20.32 -9.13
N PRO A 28 -3.54 -21.54 -8.78
CA PRO A 28 -3.18 -22.19 -7.52
C PRO A 28 -1.68 -22.41 -7.34
N LEU A 29 -0.91 -22.59 -8.42
CA LEU A 29 0.55 -22.79 -8.38
C LEU A 29 1.31 -21.55 -7.84
N LEU A 30 0.67 -20.38 -7.80
CA LEU A 30 1.29 -19.20 -7.17
C LEU A 30 1.50 -19.39 -5.67
N ARG A 31 0.70 -20.23 -5.02
CA ARG A 31 0.83 -20.54 -3.58
C ARG A 31 2.09 -21.37 -3.26
N GLU A 32 2.67 -22.01 -4.27
CA GLU A 32 3.92 -22.80 -4.14
C GLU A 32 5.18 -21.91 -4.29
N ILE A 33 4.99 -20.66 -4.74
CA ILE A 33 6.11 -19.73 -4.95
C ILE A 33 6.53 -19.13 -3.60
N PRO A 34 7.84 -19.06 -3.31
CA PRO A 34 8.32 -18.44 -2.08
C PRO A 34 7.77 -17.01 -1.88
N PRO A 35 7.23 -16.68 -0.69
CA PRO A 35 6.61 -15.37 -0.42
C PRO A 35 7.49 -14.15 -0.73
N ALA A 36 8.81 -14.26 -0.54
CA ALA A 36 9.76 -13.21 -0.88
C ALA A 36 9.80 -12.94 -2.40
N ARG A 37 9.71 -13.98 -3.21
CA ARG A 37 9.66 -13.84 -4.68
C ARG A 37 8.35 -13.24 -5.15
N LEU A 38 7.23 -13.56 -4.50
CA LEU A 38 5.93 -12.93 -4.78
C LEU A 38 5.95 -11.45 -4.45
N PHE A 39 6.65 -11.03 -3.39
CA PHE A 39 6.84 -9.62 -3.09
C PHE A 39 7.65 -8.88 -4.18
N ASP A 40 8.71 -9.49 -4.70
CA ASP A 40 9.47 -8.90 -5.83
C ASP A 40 8.62 -8.77 -7.10
N GLU A 41 7.74 -9.74 -7.37
CA GLU A 41 6.79 -9.63 -8.47
C GLU A 41 5.74 -8.54 -8.20
N PHE A 42 5.24 -8.40 -6.97
CA PHE A 42 4.34 -7.31 -6.57
C PHE A 42 4.92 -5.93 -6.92
N LEU A 43 6.20 -5.71 -6.62
CA LEU A 43 6.86 -4.45 -6.97
C LEU A 43 6.88 -4.22 -8.49
N LYS A 44 7.14 -5.26 -9.28
CA LYS A 44 7.15 -5.16 -10.74
C LYS A 44 5.76 -4.94 -11.34
N LEU A 45 4.71 -5.47 -10.70
CA LEU A 45 3.31 -5.30 -11.12
C LEU A 45 2.84 -3.86 -10.93
N PHE A 46 3.18 -3.24 -9.79
CA PHE A 46 2.51 -2.03 -9.33
C PHE A 46 3.37 -0.77 -9.32
N MET A 47 4.70 -0.89 -9.50
CA MET A 47 5.61 0.26 -9.43
C MET A 47 6.14 0.71 -10.81
N ALA A 48 5.54 0.20 -11.90
CA ALA A 48 6.00 0.46 -13.26
C ALA A 48 5.12 1.45 -14.06
N GLY A 49 4.11 2.07 -13.42
CA GLY A 49 3.21 3.04 -14.07
C GLY A 49 2.03 2.43 -14.83
N PHE A 50 1.72 1.16 -14.59
CA PHE A 50 0.59 0.41 -15.14
C PHE A 50 -0.15 -0.37 -14.05
N GLY A 51 -0.10 0.11 -12.81
CA GLY A 51 -0.65 -0.57 -11.64
C GLY A 51 -2.18 -0.69 -11.70
N LYS A 52 -2.89 0.34 -12.14
CA LYS A 52 -4.35 0.30 -12.24
C LYS A 52 -4.86 -0.76 -13.23
N PRO A 53 -4.44 -0.80 -14.50
CA PRO A 53 -4.85 -1.86 -15.40
C PRO A 53 -4.37 -3.26 -14.95
N THR A 54 -3.17 -3.36 -14.36
CA THR A 54 -2.69 -4.61 -13.78
C THR A 54 -3.59 -5.08 -12.64
N PHE A 55 -3.98 -4.20 -11.72
CA PHE A 55 -4.89 -4.51 -10.61
C PHE A 55 -6.24 -5.07 -11.10
N LEU A 56 -6.81 -4.46 -12.13
CA LEU A 56 -8.09 -4.91 -12.69
C LEU A 56 -7.97 -6.32 -13.31
N LEU A 57 -6.89 -6.60 -14.05
CA LEU A 57 -6.63 -7.94 -14.60
C LEU A 57 -6.38 -8.97 -13.49
N LEU A 58 -5.64 -8.62 -12.44
CA LEU A 58 -5.44 -9.54 -11.30
C LEU A 58 -6.75 -9.87 -10.56
N LEU A 59 -7.67 -8.92 -10.48
CA LEU A 59 -9.02 -9.18 -9.92
C LEU A 59 -9.86 -10.04 -10.87
N GLN A 60 -9.84 -9.74 -12.16
CA GLN A 60 -10.62 -10.48 -13.18
C GLN A 60 -10.26 -11.97 -13.18
N HIS A 61 -8.98 -12.29 -13.04
CA HIS A 61 -8.48 -13.67 -13.08
C HIS A 61 -8.20 -14.28 -11.69
N ASP A 62 -8.74 -13.68 -10.61
CA ASP A 62 -8.54 -14.09 -9.21
C ASP A 62 -7.07 -14.29 -8.78
N LEU A 63 -6.13 -13.68 -9.48
CA LEU A 63 -4.69 -13.78 -9.15
C LEU A 63 -4.30 -12.98 -7.91
N LEU A 64 -5.09 -11.93 -7.57
CA LEU A 64 -4.82 -11.12 -6.39
C LEU A 64 -5.07 -11.91 -5.10
N SER A 65 -6.01 -12.87 -5.10
CA SER A 65 -6.30 -13.74 -3.96
C SER A 65 -5.11 -14.62 -3.56
N CYS A 66 -4.24 -14.94 -4.52
CA CYS A 66 -3.01 -15.68 -4.24
C CYS A 66 -1.93 -14.84 -3.55
N LEU A 67 -1.97 -13.52 -3.72
CA LEU A 67 -1.00 -12.57 -3.13
C LEU A 67 -1.50 -12.03 -1.79
N CYS A 68 -2.77 -11.64 -1.73
CA CYS A 68 -3.39 -10.94 -0.61
C CYS A 68 -4.84 -11.40 -0.44
N PRO A 69 -5.11 -12.63 0.10
CA PRO A 69 -6.46 -13.19 0.18
C PRO A 69 -7.44 -12.28 0.93
N ALA A 70 -7.11 -11.85 2.14
CA ALA A 70 -7.97 -11.00 2.96
C ALA A 70 -8.27 -9.63 2.29
N ALA A 71 -7.30 -9.05 1.58
CA ALA A 71 -7.53 -7.82 0.83
C ALA A 71 -8.50 -8.06 -0.34
N THR A 72 -8.33 -9.16 -1.07
CA THR A 72 -9.19 -9.52 -2.21
C THR A 72 -10.63 -9.73 -1.76
N GLU A 73 -10.84 -10.45 -0.66
CA GLU A 73 -12.15 -10.65 -0.06
C GLU A 73 -12.83 -9.31 0.28
N ALA A 74 -12.13 -8.44 1.01
CA ALA A 74 -12.67 -7.13 1.40
C ALA A 74 -12.92 -6.21 0.19
N ILE A 75 -12.09 -6.28 -0.85
CA ILE A 75 -12.26 -5.52 -2.10
C ILE A 75 -13.49 -5.99 -2.87
N ASN A 76 -13.73 -7.30 -2.91
CA ASN A 76 -14.88 -7.87 -3.60
C ASN A 76 -16.18 -7.68 -2.82
N ALA A 77 -16.13 -7.54 -1.50
CA ALA A 77 -17.30 -7.32 -0.66
C ALA A 77 -18.00 -5.97 -0.91
N GLN A 78 -17.27 -4.93 -1.32
CA GLN A 78 -17.82 -3.59 -1.51
C GLN A 78 -17.19 -2.86 -2.70
N THR A 79 -18.05 -2.27 -3.55
CA THR A 79 -17.60 -1.49 -4.72
C THR A 79 -16.74 -0.28 -4.33
N SER A 80 -17.03 0.38 -3.20
CA SER A 80 -16.24 1.48 -2.65
C SER A 80 -14.80 1.08 -2.36
N ASN A 81 -14.57 -0.12 -1.82
CA ASN A 81 -13.24 -0.67 -1.56
C ASN A 81 -12.45 -0.86 -2.86
N ARG A 82 -13.10 -1.43 -3.88
CA ARG A 82 -12.51 -1.60 -5.21
C ARG A 82 -12.17 -0.26 -5.84
N HIS A 83 -13.04 0.73 -5.67
CA HIS A 83 -12.83 2.08 -6.17
C HIS A 83 -11.63 2.76 -5.50
N LEU A 84 -11.54 2.71 -4.16
CA LEU A 84 -10.41 3.23 -3.39
C LEU A 84 -9.07 2.68 -3.89
N VAL A 85 -8.95 1.35 -3.98
CA VAL A 85 -7.71 0.71 -4.41
C VAL A 85 -7.38 1.06 -5.87
N SER A 86 -8.40 1.06 -6.75
CA SER A 86 -8.22 1.45 -8.15
C SER A 86 -7.71 2.88 -8.31
N MET A 87 -8.23 3.83 -7.52
CA MET A 87 -7.76 5.22 -7.50
C MET A 87 -6.32 5.32 -6.98
N ALA A 88 -5.98 4.60 -5.89
CA ALA A 88 -4.62 4.56 -5.36
C ALA A 88 -3.60 4.08 -6.41
N MET A 89 -3.95 3.03 -7.16
CA MET A 89 -3.11 2.51 -8.25
C MET A 89 -2.99 3.55 -9.37
N GLY A 90 -4.09 4.18 -9.79
CA GLY A 90 -4.09 5.20 -10.84
C GLY A 90 -3.27 6.44 -10.47
N ASN A 91 -3.40 6.93 -9.23
CA ASN A 91 -2.62 8.06 -8.73
C ASN A 91 -1.12 7.72 -8.68
N THR A 92 -0.78 6.47 -8.34
CA THR A 92 0.59 5.99 -8.36
C THR A 92 1.14 5.92 -9.78
N ASP A 93 0.35 5.40 -10.73
CA ASP A 93 0.72 5.35 -12.15
C ASP A 93 1.02 6.74 -12.70
N GLN A 94 0.18 7.72 -12.35
CA GLN A 94 0.40 9.11 -12.77
C GLN A 94 1.68 9.69 -12.17
N ARG A 95 1.95 9.44 -10.88
CA ARG A 95 3.20 9.88 -10.23
C ARG A 95 4.43 9.26 -10.87
N VAL A 96 4.38 7.98 -11.25
CA VAL A 96 5.49 7.31 -11.96
C VAL A 96 5.71 7.95 -13.33
N LYS A 97 4.65 8.22 -14.08
CA LYS A 97 4.73 8.91 -15.38
C LYS A 97 5.31 10.32 -15.27
N ASP A 98 4.97 11.03 -14.19
CA ASP A 98 5.50 12.37 -13.89
C ASP A 98 6.94 12.35 -13.33
N GLY A 99 7.59 11.19 -13.20
CA GLY A 99 8.91 11.04 -12.60
C GLY A 99 8.95 11.33 -11.09
N ARG A 100 7.80 11.34 -10.41
CA ARG A 100 7.70 11.62 -8.98
C ARG A 100 7.97 10.35 -8.16
N PRO A 101 8.61 10.46 -6.99
CA PRO A 101 8.88 9.31 -6.16
C PRO A 101 7.59 8.67 -5.64
N VAL A 102 7.56 7.35 -5.69
CA VAL A 102 6.48 6.51 -5.13
C VAL A 102 7.08 5.49 -4.16
N THR A 103 6.32 5.12 -3.14
CA THR A 103 6.77 4.15 -2.15
C THR A 103 5.85 2.94 -2.10
N PRO A 104 6.38 1.71 -2.10
CA PRO A 104 5.58 0.51 -1.95
C PRO A 104 4.71 0.51 -0.69
N ALA A 105 5.17 1.16 0.38
CA ALA A 105 4.43 1.24 1.64
C ALA A 105 3.07 1.91 1.50
N PHE A 106 2.95 2.97 0.66
CA PHE A 106 1.67 3.62 0.40
C PHE A 106 0.71 2.73 -0.37
N LEU A 107 1.21 2.08 -1.44
CA LEU A 107 0.37 1.15 -2.22
C LEU A 107 -0.12 -0.03 -1.39
N LEU A 108 0.76 -0.62 -0.58
CA LEU A 108 0.39 -1.68 0.36
C LEU A 108 -0.63 -1.18 1.38
N ALA A 109 -0.45 0.06 1.90
CA ALA A 109 -1.39 0.64 2.82
C ALA A 109 -2.79 0.79 2.19
N ALA A 110 -2.87 1.28 0.97
CA ALA A 110 -4.14 1.45 0.25
C ALA A 110 -4.77 0.10 -0.14
N LEU A 111 -3.97 -0.86 -0.62
CA LEU A 111 -4.43 -2.20 -1.03
C LEU A 111 -5.03 -2.99 0.15
N LEU A 112 -4.37 -2.95 1.31
CA LEU A 112 -4.79 -3.70 2.49
C LEU A 112 -5.80 -2.93 3.37
N TRP A 113 -6.02 -1.63 3.14
CA TRP A 113 -6.92 -0.81 3.93
C TRP A 113 -8.34 -1.38 4.08
N PRO A 114 -8.99 -1.89 3.01
CA PRO A 114 -10.30 -2.52 3.14
C PRO A 114 -10.34 -3.66 4.16
N ALA A 115 -9.35 -4.54 4.14
CA ALA A 115 -9.26 -5.65 5.09
C ALA A 115 -8.96 -5.15 6.52
N VAL A 116 -8.11 -4.11 6.66
CA VAL A 116 -7.83 -3.48 7.97
C VAL A 116 -9.10 -2.91 8.59
N THR A 117 -9.92 -2.21 7.81
CA THR A 117 -11.19 -1.64 8.32
C THR A 117 -12.19 -2.70 8.69
N THR A 118 -12.34 -3.75 7.88
CA THR A 118 -13.21 -4.90 8.20
C THR A 118 -12.78 -5.58 9.50
N ARG A 119 -11.50 -5.91 9.65
CA ARG A 119 -10.96 -6.55 10.85
C ARG A 119 -11.05 -5.63 12.09
N SER A 120 -10.74 -4.34 11.91
CA SER A 120 -10.88 -3.35 12.97
C SER A 120 -12.32 -3.19 13.42
N GLY A 121 -13.29 -3.23 12.50
CA GLY A 121 -14.73 -3.22 12.82
C GLY A 121 -15.16 -4.40 13.69
N GLN A 122 -14.65 -5.60 13.42
CA GLN A 122 -14.88 -6.78 14.24
C GLN A 122 -14.34 -6.59 15.68
N LEU A 123 -13.09 -6.14 15.81
CA LEU A 123 -12.46 -5.88 17.12
C LEU A 123 -13.18 -4.78 17.91
N LEU A 124 -13.73 -3.78 17.23
CA LEU A 124 -14.57 -2.75 17.87
C LEU A 124 -15.87 -3.34 18.44
N GLN A 125 -16.53 -4.26 17.72
CA GLN A 125 -17.71 -4.98 18.20
C GLN A 125 -17.41 -5.85 19.42
N GLU A 126 -16.18 -6.37 19.52
CA GLU A 126 -15.67 -7.12 20.67
C GLU A 126 -15.29 -6.21 21.85
N GLY A 127 -15.48 -4.88 21.73
CA GLY A 127 -15.23 -3.89 22.79
C GLY A 127 -13.82 -3.29 22.81
N MET A 128 -13.00 -3.56 21.79
CA MET A 128 -11.65 -2.99 21.73
C MET A 128 -11.70 -1.47 21.43
N PRO A 129 -10.89 -0.62 22.09
CA PRO A 129 -10.82 0.81 21.78
C PRO A 129 -10.37 1.08 20.34
N PRO A 130 -10.90 2.12 19.65
CA PRO A 130 -10.68 2.33 18.22
C PRO A 130 -9.21 2.41 17.78
N ALA A 131 -8.35 3.09 18.54
CA ALA A 131 -6.93 3.20 18.22
C ALA A 131 -6.21 1.84 18.37
N GLN A 132 -6.62 1.02 19.32
CA GLN A 132 -6.09 -0.31 19.53
C GLN A 132 -6.60 -1.28 18.47
N ALA A 133 -7.87 -1.18 18.08
CA ALA A 133 -8.50 -2.02 17.06
C ALA A 133 -7.79 -1.87 15.71
N ILE A 134 -7.51 -0.65 15.26
CA ILE A 134 -6.74 -0.39 14.02
C ILE A 134 -5.33 -0.96 14.12
N ASN A 135 -4.64 -0.77 15.25
CA ASN A 135 -3.27 -1.28 15.44
C ASN A 135 -3.25 -2.82 15.40
N SER A 136 -4.14 -3.46 16.17
CA SER A 136 -4.25 -4.92 16.24
C SER A 136 -4.64 -5.52 14.88
N ALA A 137 -5.64 -4.95 14.20
CA ALA A 137 -6.03 -5.36 12.86
C ALA A 137 -4.85 -5.26 11.87
N GLY A 138 -4.14 -4.13 11.89
CA GLY A 138 -2.97 -3.90 11.05
C GLY A 138 -1.83 -4.89 11.31
N GLN A 139 -1.57 -5.25 12.57
CA GLN A 139 -0.57 -6.27 12.94
C GLN A 139 -0.96 -7.66 12.44
N GLN A 140 -2.21 -8.07 12.71
CA GLN A 140 -2.73 -9.38 12.30
C GLN A 140 -2.69 -9.53 10.77
N LEU A 141 -3.22 -8.56 10.03
CA LEU A 141 -3.23 -8.59 8.57
C LEU A 141 -1.83 -8.51 7.94
N THR A 142 -0.91 -7.77 8.56
CA THR A 142 0.48 -7.77 8.11
C THR A 142 1.11 -9.16 8.27
N ALA A 143 0.89 -9.84 9.40
CA ALA A 143 1.40 -11.18 9.64
C ALA A 143 0.79 -12.21 8.69
N GLU A 144 -0.53 -12.16 8.48
CA GLU A 144 -1.27 -13.00 7.55
C GLU A 144 -0.78 -12.81 6.10
N THR A 145 -0.69 -11.55 5.64
CA THR A 145 -0.21 -11.25 4.29
C THR A 145 1.22 -11.72 4.06
N CYS A 146 2.08 -11.64 5.09
CA CYS A 146 3.47 -12.11 5.00
C CYS A 146 3.61 -13.63 4.81
N GLN A 147 2.58 -14.41 5.10
CA GLN A 147 2.56 -15.86 4.79
C GLN A 147 2.46 -16.11 3.28
N HIS A 148 1.78 -15.21 2.55
CA HIS A 148 1.60 -15.29 1.10
C HIS A 148 2.63 -14.45 0.35
N MET A 149 2.89 -13.24 0.83
CA MET A 149 3.80 -12.27 0.23
C MET A 149 4.64 -11.59 1.31
N ALA A 150 5.92 -11.94 1.43
CA ALA A 150 6.81 -11.48 2.50
C ALA A 150 7.14 -9.98 2.37
N ILE A 151 6.40 -9.14 3.09
CA ILE A 151 6.59 -7.69 3.10
C ILE A 151 7.77 -7.33 4.02
N PRO A 152 8.89 -6.78 3.50
CA PRO A 152 10.03 -6.37 4.33
C PRO A 152 9.63 -5.30 5.36
N LYS A 153 10.26 -5.33 6.57
CA LYS A 153 10.00 -4.37 7.66
C LYS A 153 10.09 -2.91 7.23
N ARG A 154 11.02 -2.58 6.32
CA ARG A 154 11.17 -1.23 5.76
C ARG A 154 9.91 -0.71 5.04
N PHE A 155 8.99 -1.57 4.64
CA PHE A 155 7.70 -1.22 4.03
C PHE A 155 6.53 -1.47 4.96
N SER A 156 6.53 -2.58 5.73
CA SER A 156 5.41 -2.91 6.61
C SER A 156 5.30 -1.96 7.81
N ILE A 157 6.41 -1.43 8.34
CA ILE A 157 6.36 -0.43 9.41
C ILE A 157 5.72 0.88 8.91
N PRO A 158 6.21 1.54 7.84
CA PRO A 158 5.56 2.74 7.30
C PRO A 158 4.11 2.54 6.89
N MET A 159 3.77 1.38 6.34
CA MET A 159 2.41 1.00 5.98
C MET A 159 1.47 1.06 7.20
N ARG A 160 1.86 0.44 8.32
CA ARG A 160 1.07 0.46 9.57
C ARG A 160 0.98 1.86 10.16
N GLU A 161 2.06 2.64 10.14
CA GLU A 161 2.07 4.04 10.59
C GLU A 161 1.04 4.89 9.82
N ILE A 162 0.83 4.62 8.52
CA ILE A 162 -0.20 5.28 7.71
C ILE A 162 -1.60 4.95 8.22
N TRP A 163 -1.88 3.68 8.58
CA TRP A 163 -3.15 3.25 9.13
C TRP A 163 -3.43 3.83 10.52
N GLU A 164 -2.43 3.83 11.41
CA GLU A 164 -2.52 4.36 12.76
C GLU A 164 -2.80 5.88 12.80
N LEU A 165 -2.45 6.59 11.72
CA LEU A 165 -2.75 8.01 11.58
C LEU A 165 -4.21 8.26 11.20
N GLN A 166 -4.92 7.33 10.54
CA GLN A 166 -6.28 7.58 10.05
C GLN A 166 -7.24 8.04 11.16
N PRO A 167 -7.38 7.34 12.30
CA PRO A 167 -8.26 7.80 13.38
C PRO A 167 -7.83 9.14 14.00
N LYS A 168 -6.54 9.49 13.92
CA LYS A 168 -6.03 10.78 14.41
C LYS A 168 -6.41 11.92 13.46
N LEU A 169 -6.37 11.66 12.15
CA LEU A 169 -6.80 12.62 11.13
C LEU A 169 -8.30 12.88 11.21
N GLU A 170 -9.13 11.86 11.42
CA GLU A 170 -10.58 11.99 11.58
C GLU A 170 -10.98 12.81 12.82
N ARG A 171 -10.23 12.68 13.93
CA ARG A 171 -10.53 13.38 15.18
C ARG A 171 -10.20 14.87 15.17
N GLN A 172 -9.40 15.38 14.23
CA GLN A 172 -9.09 16.80 14.01
C GLN A 172 -8.65 17.56 15.28
N GLN A 173 -7.86 16.94 16.16
CA GLN A 173 -7.45 17.54 17.42
C GLN A 173 -6.47 18.71 17.22
N LYS A 174 -6.94 19.96 17.35
CA LYS A 174 -6.16 21.20 17.11
C LYS A 174 -4.82 21.21 17.84
N ARG A 175 -4.78 20.78 19.10
CA ARG A 175 -3.55 20.73 19.93
C ARG A 175 -2.48 19.78 19.39
N ARG A 176 -2.84 18.80 18.54
CA ARG A 176 -1.94 17.82 17.95
C ARG A 176 -1.54 18.13 16.51
N VAL A 177 -2.02 19.24 15.96
CA VAL A 177 -1.72 19.61 14.57
C VAL A 177 -0.22 19.67 14.31
N PRO A 178 0.63 20.35 15.11
CA PRO A 178 2.07 20.41 14.85
C PRO A 178 2.72 19.03 14.81
N ASP A 179 2.40 18.16 15.79
CA ASP A 179 2.98 16.81 15.90
C ASP A 179 2.56 15.93 14.70
N ILE A 180 1.31 16.04 14.26
CA ILE A 180 0.78 15.25 13.15
C ILE A 180 1.36 15.75 11.83
N LEU A 181 1.37 17.07 11.58
CA LEU A 181 1.93 17.66 10.36
C LEU A 181 3.41 17.39 10.19
N SER A 182 4.20 17.51 11.27
CA SER A 182 5.64 17.21 11.24
C SER A 182 5.94 15.73 11.02
N GLY A 183 4.96 14.86 11.29
CA GLY A 183 5.11 13.42 11.16
C GLY A 183 5.49 12.99 9.73
N ARG A 184 6.51 12.14 9.61
CA ARG A 184 7.07 11.66 8.33
C ARG A 184 6.07 10.92 7.45
N ARG A 185 5.01 10.37 8.03
CA ARG A 185 3.95 9.64 7.31
C ARG A 185 2.70 10.48 7.08
N PHE A 186 2.69 11.72 7.58
CA PHE A 186 1.53 12.60 7.45
C PHE A 186 1.05 12.71 5.99
N ARG A 187 1.97 13.00 5.06
CA ARG A 187 1.60 13.18 3.65
C ARG A 187 0.95 11.93 3.06
N ALA A 188 1.53 10.76 3.30
CA ALA A 188 0.97 9.49 2.82
C ALA A 188 -0.36 9.14 3.51
N ALA A 189 -0.49 9.44 4.81
CA ALA A 189 -1.74 9.23 5.54
C ALA A 189 -2.84 10.18 5.07
N TYR A 190 -2.49 11.43 4.75
CA TYR A 190 -3.43 12.40 4.18
C TYR A 190 -3.85 12.01 2.74
N ASP A 191 -2.92 11.54 1.91
CA ASP A 191 -3.25 11.04 0.57
C ASP A 191 -4.20 9.83 0.65
N LEU A 192 -4.06 8.94 1.66
CA LEU A 192 -5.01 7.85 1.91
C LEU A 192 -6.37 8.39 2.40
N LEU A 193 -6.39 9.41 3.28
CA LEU A 193 -7.63 10.06 3.73
C LEU A 193 -8.43 10.63 2.56
N LEU A 194 -7.76 11.31 1.61
CA LEU A 194 -8.39 11.82 0.38
C LEU A 194 -9.04 10.70 -0.44
N LEU A 195 -8.35 9.57 -0.61
CA LEU A 195 -8.89 8.43 -1.35
C LEU A 195 -10.10 7.81 -0.66
N ARG A 196 -10.09 7.77 0.68
CA ARG A 196 -11.20 7.27 1.48
C ARG A 196 -12.43 8.15 1.34
N ASP A 197 -12.26 9.46 1.41
CA ASP A 197 -13.33 10.44 1.20
C ASP A 197 -13.96 10.31 -0.18
N GLN A 198 -13.13 10.20 -1.23
CA GLN A 198 -13.60 10.04 -2.61
C GLN A 198 -14.31 8.69 -2.87
N ALA A 199 -13.98 7.65 -2.10
CA ALA A 199 -14.50 6.30 -2.33
C ALA A 199 -15.77 5.97 -1.53
N GLY A 200 -16.06 6.65 -0.44
CA GLY A 200 -17.19 6.23 0.36
C GLY A 200 -17.60 7.08 1.54
N PRO A 201 -16.95 7.00 2.70
CA PRO A 201 -17.41 7.71 3.88
C PRO A 201 -17.24 9.22 3.72
N ASP A 202 -18.20 9.97 4.27
CA ASP A 202 -18.11 11.43 4.33
C ASP A 202 -17.00 11.86 5.32
N LEU A 203 -15.82 12.14 4.77
CA LEU A 203 -14.65 12.64 5.50
C LEU A 203 -14.28 14.08 5.08
N GLU A 204 -15.18 14.74 4.34
CA GLU A 204 -14.94 16.08 3.78
C GLU A 204 -14.45 17.07 4.84
N GLN A 205 -15.05 17.08 6.02
CA GLN A 205 -14.62 17.97 7.11
C GLN A 205 -13.17 17.72 7.53
N ALA A 206 -12.76 16.45 7.63
CA ALA A 206 -11.39 16.09 7.98
C ALA A 206 -10.41 16.48 6.85
N VAL A 207 -10.81 16.24 5.60
CA VAL A 207 -10.04 16.64 4.42
C VAL A 207 -9.85 18.15 4.38
N GLN A 208 -10.93 18.93 4.51
CA GLN A 208 -10.87 20.39 4.53
C GLN A 208 -9.99 20.92 5.66
N PHE A 209 -10.17 20.37 6.88
CA PHE A 209 -9.37 20.74 8.04
C PHE A 209 -7.86 20.54 7.77
N TRP A 210 -7.45 19.36 7.33
CA TRP A 210 -6.02 19.07 7.11
C TRP A 210 -5.46 19.78 5.88
N THR A 211 -6.26 20.07 4.86
CA THR A 211 -5.88 20.91 3.74
C THR A 211 -5.51 22.32 4.22
N GLU A 212 -6.37 22.91 5.04
CA GLU A 212 -6.15 24.24 5.60
C GLU A 212 -4.95 24.26 6.57
N GLN A 213 -4.79 23.23 7.41
CA GLN A 213 -3.62 23.17 8.30
C GLN A 213 -2.29 23.08 7.54
N GLN A 214 -2.24 22.37 6.40
CA GLN A 214 -1.06 22.32 5.53
C GLN A 214 -0.77 23.70 4.90
N ARG A 215 -1.82 24.42 4.53
CA ARG A 215 -1.71 25.78 3.96
C ARG A 215 -1.18 26.79 4.98
N LEU A 216 -1.65 26.68 6.23
CA LEU A 216 -1.24 27.58 7.32
C LEU A 216 0.15 27.31 7.86
N ASN A 217 0.63 26.07 7.77
CA ASN A 217 1.89 25.61 8.38
C ASN A 217 2.73 24.78 7.38
N PRO A 218 3.09 25.32 6.21
CA PRO A 218 3.77 24.55 5.16
C PRO A 218 5.16 24.05 5.60
N GLU A 219 5.83 24.76 6.50
CA GLU A 219 7.14 24.43 7.04
C GLU A 219 7.13 23.19 7.96
N LEU A 220 5.99 22.90 8.56
CA LEU A 220 5.85 21.72 9.44
C LEU A 220 5.68 20.43 8.66
N VAL A 221 5.17 20.48 7.43
CA VAL A 221 4.79 19.27 6.68
C VAL A 221 5.97 18.35 6.43
N GLY A 222 5.99 17.20 7.13
CA GLY A 222 7.04 16.18 6.99
C GLY A 222 8.42 16.61 7.50
N SER A 223 8.51 17.62 8.36
CA SER A 223 9.77 18.20 8.86
C SER A 223 10.50 17.31 9.86
N ALA A 224 9.86 16.26 10.40
CA ALA A 224 10.50 15.36 11.35
C ALA A 224 11.77 14.71 10.77
N PRO A 225 12.87 14.66 11.53
CA PRO A 225 14.15 14.12 11.06
C PRO A 225 14.04 12.64 10.67
N ARG A 226 14.83 12.22 9.66
CA ARG A 226 14.92 10.81 9.28
C ARG A 226 15.68 10.04 10.35
N THR A 227 15.14 8.91 10.81
CA THR A 227 15.89 7.97 11.65
C THR A 227 16.93 7.24 10.81
N ASP A 228 18.07 6.83 11.42
CA ASP A 228 19.18 6.19 10.70
C ASP A 228 18.82 4.90 9.96
N ASP A 229 17.76 4.20 10.38
CA ASP A 229 17.28 2.96 9.73
C ASP A 229 16.73 3.16 8.30
N GLU A 230 16.47 4.41 7.89
CA GLU A 230 15.92 4.73 6.55
C GLU A 230 16.95 5.33 5.60
N ARG A 231 18.20 5.46 6.01
CA ARG A 231 19.26 5.87 5.09
C ARG A 231 19.41 4.78 4.03
N PRO A 232 19.33 5.11 2.72
CA PRO A 232 19.67 4.15 1.69
C PRO A 232 21.07 3.65 1.97
N ALA A 233 21.27 2.33 2.03
CA ALA A 233 22.56 1.72 2.26
C ALA A 233 23.56 2.35 1.28
N SER A 234 24.41 3.25 1.79
CA SER A 234 25.49 3.82 0.99
C SER A 234 26.27 2.64 0.44
N LYS A 235 26.48 2.62 -0.87
CA LYS A 235 27.28 1.59 -1.57
C LYS A 235 28.56 1.40 -0.75
N ARG A 236 28.60 0.35 0.08
CA ARG A 236 29.83 -0.04 0.80
C ARG A 236 30.88 -0.24 -0.27
N ARG A 237 31.82 0.69 -0.37
CA ARG A 237 33.04 0.52 -1.16
C ARG A 237 33.67 -0.79 -0.70
N ARG A 238 33.65 -1.80 -1.58
CA ARG A 238 34.42 -3.04 -1.36
C ARG A 238 35.86 -2.63 -1.05
N PRO A 239 36.48 -3.09 0.06
CA PRO A 239 37.87 -2.83 0.33
C PRO A 239 38.68 -3.42 -0.84
N ARG A 240 39.52 -2.57 -1.44
CA ARG A 240 40.43 -2.93 -2.51
C ARG A 240 41.39 -4.00 -1.97
N ARG A 241 41.26 -5.24 -2.48
CA ARG A 241 42.18 -6.34 -2.19
C ARG A 241 43.61 -5.85 -2.51
N ARG A 242 44.47 -5.71 -1.47
CA ARG A 242 45.89 -5.46 -1.66
C ARG A 242 46.48 -6.66 -2.41
N LYS A 243 47.13 -6.42 -3.57
CA LYS A 243 47.97 -7.41 -4.23
C LYS A 243 49.19 -7.68 -3.31
N PRO A 244 49.63 -8.94 -3.14
CA PRO A 244 50.91 -9.22 -2.51
C PRO A 244 52.03 -8.64 -3.38
N ALA A 245 53.01 -8.04 -2.71
CA ALA A 245 54.25 -7.58 -3.33
C ALA A 245 55.16 -8.77 -3.70
N PRO A 246 56.07 -8.57 -4.70
CA PRO A 246 56.88 -9.64 -5.26
C PRO A 246 57.88 -10.23 -4.26
#